data_8d3fc67705840bbceca39f884359aef9
#
_entry.id   8d3fc67705840bbceca39f884359aef9
#
_cell.length_a   1.000
_cell.length_b   1.000
_cell.length_c   1.000
_cell.angle_alpha   90.00
_cell.angle_beta   90.00
_cell.angle_gamma   90.00
#
_symmetry.space_group_name_H-M   'P 1'
#
loop_
_entity.id
_entity.type
_entity.pdbx_description
1 polymer ?
#
loop_
_entity_poly.entity_id
_entity_poly.type
_entity_poly.pdbx_seq_one_letter_code
_entity_poly.pdbx_strand_id
1 'polypeptide(L)'
;MISDVSAAKAIKPFGMNTGPAVGLGVIHIQQRAPEALIAVLTADQHIADKARLRQVLAAAARLAARGQIVTLGITPHFPSTGYGYIRRGAPLAQVGGFQAYHADGFTEKPDLPTALSFLESGLYSWNSGMFIFRAGRILDEYARQQPDMHALLRAIQSAVGRADYETVLAEKWLQMPRISIDYAVMEGAQGMAVIPVDMGWSDIGSWQTLYEVLDHDADGNAARGAGRDHIYMDTSGTLIYSDQRVVTIGVEDLVIVETDGVLLVCRRDRSEDVRAVVERLKAAGETDLL
;
A
#
# COMPACT_ATOMS: atom_id res chain seq x y z
N MET A 1 -21.11 -14.33 -7.88
CA MET A 1 -21.19 -14.90 -6.53
C MET A 1 -19.77 -15.02 -6.02
N ILE A 2 -19.35 -14.15 -5.09
CA ILE A 2 -18.10 -14.33 -4.33
C ILE A 2 -18.47 -15.29 -3.22
N SER A 3 -18.13 -16.57 -3.42
CA SER A 3 -18.32 -17.59 -2.39
C SER A 3 -17.39 -17.29 -1.22
N ASP A 4 -17.91 -17.44 -0.02
CA ASP A 4 -17.30 -17.31 1.28
C ASP A 4 -15.84 -17.78 1.28
N VAL A 5 -14.91 -16.81 1.24
CA VAL A 5 -13.50 -17.08 1.51
C VAL A 5 -13.36 -17.05 3.02
N SER A 6 -13.49 -18.21 3.67
CA SER A 6 -13.07 -18.34 5.06
C SER A 6 -11.61 -17.87 5.16
N ALA A 7 -11.39 -16.75 5.83
CA ALA A 7 -10.08 -16.16 6.02
C ALA A 7 -9.15 -17.17 6.71
N ALA A 8 -8.30 -17.84 5.91
CA ALA A 8 -7.20 -18.59 6.45
C ALA A 8 -6.22 -17.55 7.03
N LYS A 9 -6.18 -17.41 8.34
CA LYS A 9 -5.13 -16.66 9.02
C LYS A 9 -3.82 -17.42 8.84
N ALA A 10 -3.05 -17.07 7.79
CA ALA A 10 -1.65 -17.44 7.72
C ALA A 10 -0.91 -16.51 8.70
N ILE A 11 -0.69 -16.99 9.93
CA ILE A 11 0.04 -16.23 10.94
C ILE A 11 1.52 -16.35 10.61
N LYS A 12 2.12 -15.26 10.12
CA LYS A 12 3.57 -15.14 9.97
C LYS A 12 4.22 -15.04 11.37
N PRO A 13 5.34 -15.71 11.63
CA PRO A 13 5.99 -15.67 12.94
C PRO A 13 6.43 -14.26 13.36
N PHE A 14 6.91 -13.45 12.40
CA PHE A 14 7.28 -12.04 12.58
C PHE A 14 7.38 -11.31 11.23
N GLY A 15 7.58 -9.98 11.24
CA GLY A 15 7.61 -9.17 10.02
C GLY A 15 8.84 -9.40 9.14
N MET A 16 8.61 -9.78 7.86
CA MET A 16 9.64 -9.98 6.83
C MET A 16 9.39 -9.16 5.56
N ASN A 17 8.60 -8.06 5.67
CA ASN A 17 8.14 -7.27 4.52
C ASN A 17 7.12 -8.03 3.65
N THR A 18 6.65 -7.38 2.56
CA THR A 18 5.50 -7.86 1.77
C THR A 18 5.83 -9.03 0.85
N GLY A 19 7.07 -9.16 0.37
CA GLY A 19 7.47 -10.27 -0.51
C GLY A 19 7.20 -11.65 0.10
N PRO A 20 7.84 -12.02 1.22
CA PRO A 20 7.57 -13.29 1.89
C PRO A 20 6.11 -13.43 2.35
N ALA A 21 5.47 -12.34 2.81
CA ALA A 21 4.09 -12.40 3.30
C ALA A 21 3.09 -12.75 2.21
N VAL A 22 3.23 -12.15 1.02
CA VAL A 22 2.42 -12.48 -0.17
C VAL A 22 2.69 -13.92 -0.59
N GLY A 23 3.97 -14.32 -0.69
CA GLY A 23 4.34 -15.70 -1.03
C GLY A 23 3.70 -16.74 -0.10
N LEU A 24 3.73 -16.51 1.21
CA LEU A 24 3.09 -17.38 2.21
C LEU A 24 1.58 -17.48 1.97
N GLY A 25 0.90 -16.35 1.76
CA GLY A 25 -0.53 -16.34 1.45
C GLY A 25 -0.85 -17.11 0.17
N VAL A 26 -0.04 -16.93 -0.87
CA VAL A 26 -0.22 -17.58 -2.18
C VAL A 26 -0.13 -19.11 -2.07
N ILE A 27 0.89 -19.66 -1.39
CA ILE A 27 1.04 -21.12 -1.27
C ILE A 27 -0.13 -21.77 -0.50
N HIS A 28 -0.65 -21.09 0.54
CA HIS A 28 -1.84 -21.57 1.26
C HIS A 28 -3.10 -21.57 0.41
N ILE A 29 -3.31 -20.49 -0.38
CA ILE A 29 -4.46 -20.38 -1.27
C ILE A 29 -4.32 -21.42 -2.38
N GLN A 30 -3.16 -21.55 -3.01
CA GLN A 30 -2.93 -22.49 -4.11
C GLN A 30 -3.18 -23.93 -3.69
N GLN A 31 -2.85 -24.31 -2.46
CA GLN A 31 -3.08 -25.66 -1.96
C GLN A 31 -4.57 -26.00 -1.86
N ARG A 32 -5.41 -25.02 -1.55
CA ARG A 32 -6.87 -25.19 -1.46
C ARG A 32 -7.57 -25.04 -2.82
N ALA A 33 -7.06 -24.13 -3.64
CA ALA A 33 -7.63 -23.78 -4.94
C ALA A 33 -6.49 -23.45 -5.93
N PRO A 34 -5.96 -24.44 -6.67
CA PRO A 34 -4.79 -24.28 -7.55
C PRO A 34 -4.93 -23.16 -8.59
N GLU A 35 -6.15 -22.96 -9.10
CA GLU A 35 -6.45 -21.95 -10.11
C GLU A 35 -6.99 -20.62 -9.54
N ALA A 36 -6.83 -20.40 -8.24
CA ALA A 36 -7.35 -19.20 -7.59
C ALA A 36 -6.80 -17.92 -8.21
N LEU A 37 -7.69 -16.94 -8.37
CA LEU A 37 -7.33 -15.54 -8.57
C LEU A 37 -7.17 -14.90 -7.20
N ILE A 38 -6.04 -14.23 -7.00
CA ILE A 38 -5.67 -13.59 -5.75
C ILE A 38 -5.63 -12.10 -5.97
N ALA A 39 -6.28 -11.34 -5.09
CA ALA A 39 -6.10 -9.91 -4.95
C ALA A 39 -5.30 -9.63 -3.67
N VAL A 40 -4.15 -9.03 -3.81
CA VAL A 40 -3.35 -8.47 -2.72
C VAL A 40 -3.79 -7.02 -2.56
N LEU A 41 -4.30 -6.68 -1.39
CA LEU A 41 -4.79 -5.34 -1.08
C LEU A 41 -4.09 -4.86 0.19
N THR A 42 -3.67 -3.61 0.19
CA THR A 42 -3.14 -2.92 1.37
C THR A 42 -4.28 -2.54 2.32
N ALA A 43 -4.09 -2.73 3.61
CA ALA A 43 -5.16 -2.57 4.60
C ALA A 43 -5.25 -1.15 5.19
N ASP A 44 -4.24 -0.32 4.96
CA ASP A 44 -4.00 0.99 5.55
C ASP A 44 -4.27 2.17 4.61
N GLN A 45 -4.72 1.90 3.39
CA GLN A 45 -5.01 2.92 2.39
C GLN A 45 -6.46 3.40 2.46
N HIS A 46 -6.67 4.67 2.16
CA HIS A 46 -8.00 5.26 1.99
C HIS A 46 -8.50 5.09 0.56
N ILE A 47 -9.78 4.74 0.42
CA ILE A 47 -10.49 4.65 -0.87
C ILE A 47 -11.84 5.33 -0.71
N ALA A 48 -12.03 6.48 -1.35
CA ALA A 48 -13.29 7.21 -1.30
C ALA A 48 -14.39 6.48 -2.09
N ASP A 49 -14.13 6.10 -3.33
CA ASP A 49 -15.09 5.39 -4.18
C ASP A 49 -14.91 3.85 -4.11
N LYS A 50 -15.53 3.25 -3.09
CA LYS A 50 -15.54 1.80 -2.89
C LYS A 50 -16.28 1.04 -4.00
N ALA A 51 -17.22 1.69 -4.71
CA ALA A 51 -17.92 1.08 -5.83
C ALA A 51 -16.98 0.95 -7.03
N ARG A 52 -16.22 2.01 -7.31
CA ARG A 52 -15.21 2.05 -8.36
C ARG A 52 -14.10 1.03 -8.12
N LEU A 53 -13.64 0.89 -6.86
CA LEU A 53 -12.68 -0.16 -6.47
C LEU A 53 -13.23 -1.55 -6.83
N ARG A 54 -14.46 -1.88 -6.45
CA ARG A 54 -15.06 -3.20 -6.78
C ARG A 54 -15.15 -3.44 -8.29
N GLN A 55 -15.48 -2.41 -9.07
CA GLN A 55 -15.56 -2.51 -10.53
C GLN A 55 -14.18 -2.77 -11.15
N VAL A 56 -13.15 -2.03 -10.75
CA VAL A 56 -11.80 -2.21 -11.30
C VAL A 56 -11.18 -3.53 -10.85
N LEU A 57 -11.43 -4.00 -9.63
CA LEU A 57 -11.02 -5.34 -9.18
C LEU A 57 -11.65 -6.44 -10.03
N ALA A 58 -12.94 -6.32 -10.37
CA ALA A 58 -13.60 -7.28 -11.27
C ALA A 58 -13.02 -7.24 -12.70
N ALA A 59 -12.63 -6.06 -13.19
CA ALA A 59 -11.94 -5.91 -14.46
C ALA A 59 -10.54 -6.54 -14.42
N ALA A 60 -9.76 -6.25 -13.37
CA ALA A 60 -8.43 -6.81 -13.15
C ALA A 60 -8.47 -8.36 -13.07
N ALA A 61 -9.44 -8.92 -12.36
CA ALA A 61 -9.63 -10.37 -12.27
C ALA A 61 -9.82 -11.04 -13.63
N ARG A 62 -10.51 -10.37 -14.58
CA ARG A 62 -10.68 -10.90 -15.95
C ARG A 62 -9.35 -10.96 -16.72
N LEU A 63 -8.46 -10.00 -16.52
CA LEU A 63 -7.12 -10.00 -17.12
C LEU A 63 -6.21 -11.02 -16.42
N ALA A 64 -6.26 -11.09 -15.10
CA ALA A 64 -5.52 -12.08 -14.31
C ALA A 64 -5.93 -13.52 -14.69
N ALA A 65 -7.21 -13.75 -14.98
CA ALA A 65 -7.68 -15.03 -15.51
C ALA A 65 -7.04 -15.44 -16.85
N ARG A 66 -6.51 -14.48 -17.60
CA ARG A 66 -5.77 -14.68 -18.87
C ARG A 66 -4.25 -14.77 -18.69
N GLY A 67 -3.78 -14.87 -17.44
CA GLY A 67 -2.35 -15.00 -17.11
C GLY A 67 -1.60 -13.70 -16.90
N GLN A 68 -2.27 -12.54 -16.90
CA GLN A 68 -1.61 -11.26 -16.57
C GLN A 68 -1.41 -11.13 -15.05
N ILE A 69 -0.32 -10.45 -14.65
CA ILE A 69 -0.22 -9.81 -13.35
C ILE A 69 -0.78 -8.41 -13.53
N VAL A 70 -1.79 -8.03 -12.78
CA VAL A 70 -2.46 -6.74 -12.93
C VAL A 70 -2.22 -5.89 -11.70
N THR A 71 -1.85 -4.62 -11.90
CA THR A 71 -1.82 -3.61 -10.86
C THR A 71 -2.82 -2.50 -11.13
N LEU A 72 -3.32 -1.87 -10.07
CA LEU A 72 -4.15 -0.68 -10.18
C LEU A 72 -3.25 0.55 -10.14
N GLY A 73 -3.30 1.35 -11.20
CA GLY A 73 -2.51 2.56 -11.32
C GLY A 73 -3.33 3.79 -10.93
N ILE A 74 -2.80 4.62 -10.05
CA ILE A 74 -3.42 5.87 -9.65
C ILE A 74 -2.89 7.01 -10.51
N THR A 75 -3.76 7.92 -10.95
CA THR A 75 -3.33 9.07 -11.75
C THR A 75 -2.54 10.04 -10.89
N PRO A 76 -1.27 10.31 -11.20
CA PRO A 76 -0.47 11.30 -10.48
C PRO A 76 -1.03 12.71 -10.64
N HIS A 77 -1.10 13.48 -9.54
CA HIS A 77 -1.50 14.89 -9.55
C HIS A 77 -0.46 15.80 -8.89
N PHE A 78 0.61 15.21 -8.32
CA PHE A 78 1.81 15.92 -7.86
C PHE A 78 3.05 15.03 -8.03
N PRO A 79 4.27 15.56 -7.98
CA PRO A 79 5.51 14.79 -8.17
C PRO A 79 5.94 14.12 -6.86
N SER A 80 5.26 13.04 -6.44
CA SER A 80 5.60 12.31 -5.22
C SER A 80 6.94 11.61 -5.36
N THR A 81 7.82 11.79 -4.39
CA THR A 81 9.05 11.01 -4.21
C THR A 81 8.88 9.82 -3.26
N GLY A 82 7.69 9.69 -2.66
CA GLY A 82 7.33 8.60 -1.74
C GLY A 82 6.66 7.41 -2.40
N TYR A 83 6.24 7.53 -3.68
CA TYR A 83 5.47 6.49 -4.38
C TYR A 83 6.28 5.82 -5.47
N GLY A 84 5.91 4.58 -5.79
CA GLY A 84 6.32 3.91 -7.01
C GLY A 84 5.55 4.42 -8.23
N TYR A 85 6.22 4.47 -9.38
CA TYR A 85 5.64 4.88 -10.66
C TYR A 85 5.67 3.73 -11.66
N ILE A 86 4.56 3.52 -12.36
CA ILE A 86 4.41 2.51 -13.39
C ILE A 86 4.23 3.20 -14.73
N ARG A 87 5.16 2.97 -15.66
CA ARG A 87 5.05 3.48 -17.02
C ARG A 87 3.98 2.70 -17.78
N ARG A 88 3.01 3.42 -18.31
CA ARG A 88 1.98 2.85 -19.20
C ARG A 88 2.53 2.73 -20.61
N GLY A 89 2.57 1.51 -21.11
CA GLY A 89 2.93 1.17 -22.47
C GLY A 89 1.76 1.16 -23.45
N ALA A 90 1.82 0.27 -24.42
CA ALA A 90 0.76 0.13 -25.42
C ALA A 90 -0.58 -0.29 -24.77
N PRO A 91 -1.73 0.13 -25.35
CA PRO A 91 -3.03 -0.37 -24.91
C PRO A 91 -3.09 -1.90 -25.03
N LEU A 92 -3.55 -2.56 -23.95
CA LEU A 92 -3.67 -4.01 -23.90
C LEU A 92 -5.10 -4.48 -24.20
N ALA A 93 -6.08 -3.94 -23.49
CA ALA A 93 -7.48 -4.34 -23.63
C ALA A 93 -8.45 -3.35 -23.00
N GLN A 94 -9.67 -3.30 -23.53
CA GLN A 94 -10.84 -2.74 -22.84
C GLN A 94 -11.50 -3.85 -22.01
N VAL A 95 -11.69 -3.62 -20.72
CA VAL A 95 -12.26 -4.62 -19.81
C VAL A 95 -13.10 -3.96 -18.72
N GLY A 96 -14.37 -4.32 -18.63
CA GLY A 96 -15.27 -3.80 -17.59
C GLY A 96 -15.44 -2.29 -17.55
N GLY A 97 -15.27 -1.62 -18.68
CA GLY A 97 -15.33 -0.14 -18.78
C GLY A 97 -13.99 0.56 -18.49
N PHE A 98 -12.91 -0.20 -18.31
CA PHE A 98 -11.57 0.34 -18.08
C PHE A 98 -10.64 0.01 -19.24
N GLN A 99 -9.74 0.95 -19.57
CA GLN A 99 -8.63 0.68 -20.48
C GLN A 99 -7.45 0.15 -19.67
N ALA A 100 -6.99 -1.05 -20.03
CA ALA A 100 -5.75 -1.62 -19.52
C ALA A 100 -4.59 -1.38 -20.48
N TYR A 101 -3.39 -1.23 -19.94
CA TYR A 101 -2.17 -1.02 -20.69
C TYR A 101 -1.12 -2.06 -20.27
N HIS A 102 -0.15 -2.33 -21.14
CA HIS A 102 1.08 -2.98 -20.70
C HIS A 102 1.81 -2.09 -19.70
N ALA A 103 2.41 -2.68 -18.68
CA ALA A 103 3.32 -1.97 -17.79
C ALA A 103 4.74 -2.10 -18.37
N ASP A 104 5.28 -1.01 -18.90
CA ASP A 104 6.58 -1.00 -19.60
C ASP A 104 7.76 -0.62 -18.69
N GLY A 105 7.52 -0.34 -17.44
CA GLY A 105 8.55 -0.02 -16.46
C GLY A 105 7.96 0.30 -15.11
N PHE A 106 8.77 0.07 -14.09
CA PHE A 106 8.47 0.36 -12.70
C PHE A 106 9.64 1.12 -12.10
N THR A 107 9.39 2.20 -11.37
CA THR A 107 10.41 2.99 -10.68
C THR A 107 9.92 3.29 -9.28
N GLU A 108 10.56 2.73 -8.28
CA GLU A 108 10.19 2.94 -6.88
C GLU A 108 10.90 4.18 -6.33
N LYS A 109 10.14 5.10 -5.75
CA LYS A 109 10.60 6.29 -5.04
C LYS A 109 11.66 7.10 -5.81
N PRO A 110 11.31 7.66 -6.98
CA PRO A 110 12.24 8.45 -7.78
C PRO A 110 12.66 9.73 -7.04
N ASP A 111 13.76 10.35 -7.50
CA ASP A 111 14.09 11.71 -7.08
C ASP A 111 13.07 12.74 -7.65
N LEU A 112 13.08 13.94 -7.11
CA LEU A 112 12.12 14.98 -7.48
C LEU A 112 12.20 15.36 -8.97
N PRO A 113 13.38 15.56 -9.61
CA PRO A 113 13.46 15.82 -11.03
C PRO A 113 12.83 14.72 -11.88
N THR A 114 13.06 13.47 -11.54
CA THR A 114 12.47 12.31 -12.21
C THR A 114 10.95 12.26 -12.01
N ALA A 115 10.47 12.47 -10.78
CA ALA A 115 9.03 12.52 -10.49
C ALA A 115 8.30 13.63 -11.25
N LEU A 116 8.93 14.82 -11.40
CA LEU A 116 8.40 15.92 -12.21
C LEU A 116 8.29 15.50 -13.69
N SER A 117 9.33 14.89 -14.25
CA SER A 117 9.31 14.43 -15.64
C SER A 117 8.23 13.38 -15.89
N PHE A 118 7.99 12.49 -14.93
CA PHE A 118 6.92 11.49 -15.00
C PHE A 118 5.53 12.11 -15.00
N LEU A 119 5.33 13.11 -14.13
CA LEU A 119 4.07 13.86 -14.06
C LEU A 119 3.79 14.61 -15.37
N GLU A 120 4.77 15.35 -15.88
CA GLU A 120 4.65 16.14 -17.13
C GLU A 120 4.39 15.26 -18.35
N SER A 121 4.97 14.06 -18.41
CA SER A 121 4.79 13.14 -19.54
C SER A 121 3.34 12.63 -19.66
N GLY A 122 2.59 12.59 -18.56
CA GLY A 122 1.26 12.00 -18.49
C GLY A 122 1.20 10.49 -18.77
N LEU A 123 2.35 9.82 -18.89
CA LEU A 123 2.45 8.40 -19.23
C LEU A 123 2.59 7.47 -18.02
N TYR A 124 2.66 8.01 -16.82
CA TYR A 124 2.84 7.23 -15.62
C TYR A 124 1.60 7.17 -14.75
N SER A 125 1.51 6.14 -13.95
CA SER A 125 0.57 5.99 -12.85
C SER A 125 1.34 5.71 -11.58
N TRP A 126 0.87 6.18 -10.41
CA TRP A 126 1.42 5.70 -9.15
C TRP A 126 1.04 4.23 -8.92
N ASN A 127 1.96 3.49 -8.34
CA ASN A 127 1.69 2.14 -7.87
C ASN A 127 0.85 2.18 -6.59
N SER A 128 -0.37 1.66 -6.65
CA SER A 128 -1.22 1.55 -5.46
C SER A 128 -0.80 0.45 -4.48
N GLY A 129 0.15 -0.42 -4.86
CA GLY A 129 0.47 -1.62 -4.10
C GLY A 129 -0.61 -2.71 -4.14
N MET A 130 -1.62 -2.55 -5.01
CA MET A 130 -2.69 -3.53 -5.18
C MET A 130 -2.41 -4.38 -6.42
N PHE A 131 -2.32 -5.70 -6.24
CA PHE A 131 -1.97 -6.63 -7.30
C PHE A 131 -2.99 -7.76 -7.42
N ILE A 132 -3.34 -8.11 -8.65
CA ILE A 132 -4.29 -9.17 -8.96
C ILE A 132 -3.64 -10.17 -9.94
N PHE A 133 -3.60 -11.45 -9.58
CA PHE A 133 -2.93 -12.48 -10.36
C PHE A 133 -3.47 -13.89 -10.07
N ARG A 134 -3.12 -14.87 -10.90
CA ARG A 134 -3.28 -16.29 -10.58
C ARG A 134 -2.19 -16.76 -9.61
N ALA A 135 -2.55 -17.67 -8.69
CA ALA A 135 -1.61 -18.25 -7.74
C ALA A 135 -0.37 -18.87 -8.42
N GLY A 136 -0.55 -19.66 -9.47
CA GLY A 136 0.56 -20.26 -10.22
C GLY A 136 1.45 -19.20 -10.88
N ARG A 137 0.83 -18.20 -11.52
CA ARG A 137 1.55 -17.15 -12.25
C ARG A 137 2.53 -16.35 -11.38
N ILE A 138 2.14 -16.01 -10.15
CA ILE A 138 3.04 -15.28 -9.25
C ILE A 138 4.15 -16.19 -8.71
N LEU A 139 3.89 -17.47 -8.46
CA LEU A 139 4.91 -18.44 -8.04
C LEU A 139 5.96 -18.69 -9.13
N ASP A 140 5.58 -18.64 -10.40
CA ASP A 140 6.53 -18.70 -11.50
C ASP A 140 7.48 -17.49 -11.48
N GLU A 141 6.99 -16.31 -11.15
CA GLU A 141 7.84 -15.12 -10.96
C GLU A 141 8.75 -15.25 -9.75
N TYR A 142 8.26 -15.78 -8.62
CA TYR A 142 9.13 -16.09 -7.48
C TYR A 142 10.24 -17.08 -7.87
N ALA A 143 9.91 -18.14 -8.59
CA ALA A 143 10.90 -19.11 -9.05
C ALA A 143 11.96 -18.48 -9.96
N ARG A 144 11.56 -17.55 -10.83
CA ARG A 144 12.44 -16.88 -11.79
C ARG A 144 13.33 -15.82 -11.14
N GLN A 145 12.77 -15.01 -10.25
CA GLN A 145 13.44 -13.80 -9.73
C GLN A 145 14.03 -14.00 -8.33
N GLN A 146 13.42 -14.89 -7.53
CA GLN A 146 13.77 -15.16 -6.14
C GLN A 146 13.83 -16.66 -5.86
N PRO A 147 14.74 -17.42 -6.53
CA PRO A 147 14.75 -18.89 -6.47
C PRO A 147 14.91 -19.41 -5.05
N ASP A 148 15.73 -18.77 -4.20
CA ASP A 148 15.92 -19.18 -2.81
C ASP A 148 14.65 -18.98 -1.99
N MET A 149 13.98 -17.83 -2.11
CA MET A 149 12.71 -17.58 -1.46
C MET A 149 11.63 -18.56 -1.95
N HIS A 150 11.59 -18.84 -3.25
CA HIS A 150 10.66 -19.83 -3.81
C HIS A 150 10.91 -21.22 -3.21
N ALA A 151 12.18 -21.66 -3.07
CA ALA A 151 12.50 -22.93 -2.44
C ALA A 151 12.03 -23.01 -0.98
N LEU A 152 12.20 -21.93 -0.21
CA LEU A 152 11.69 -21.83 1.16
C LEU A 152 10.15 -21.91 1.21
N LEU A 153 9.46 -21.19 0.32
CA LEU A 153 8.00 -21.23 0.19
C LEU A 153 7.51 -22.65 -0.15
N ARG A 154 8.18 -23.35 -1.06
CA ARG A 154 7.84 -24.73 -1.43
C ARG A 154 8.05 -25.72 -0.27
N ALA A 155 9.10 -25.52 0.54
CA ALA A 155 9.32 -26.32 1.73
C ALA A 155 8.19 -26.13 2.76
N ILE A 156 7.78 -24.87 3.00
CA ILE A 156 6.63 -24.56 3.88
C ILE A 156 5.36 -25.19 3.32
N GLN A 157 5.09 -25.01 2.01
CA GLN A 157 3.91 -25.57 1.35
C GLN A 157 3.80 -27.09 1.52
N SER A 158 4.93 -27.80 1.42
CA SER A 158 4.97 -29.26 1.57
C SER A 158 4.65 -29.72 2.99
N ALA A 159 4.77 -28.84 3.98
CA ALA A 159 4.45 -29.13 5.38
C ALA A 159 3.00 -28.78 5.76
N VAL A 160 2.28 -28.02 4.93
CA VAL A 160 0.90 -27.60 5.24
C VAL A 160 0.01 -28.81 5.46
N GLY A 161 -0.68 -28.84 6.59
CA GLY A 161 -1.53 -29.96 7.02
C GLY A 161 -0.79 -31.09 7.73
N ARG A 162 0.52 -31.02 7.89
CA ARG A 162 1.32 -31.97 8.66
C ARG A 162 1.48 -31.50 10.11
N ALA A 163 1.81 -32.42 11.01
CA ALA A 163 2.01 -32.12 12.42
C ALA A 163 3.23 -31.21 12.69
N ASP A 164 4.22 -31.22 11.79
CA ASP A 164 5.45 -30.42 11.90
C ASP A 164 5.37 -29.04 11.21
N TYR A 165 4.18 -28.63 10.72
CA TYR A 165 4.03 -27.39 9.97
C TYR A 165 4.57 -26.14 10.69
N GLU A 166 4.22 -25.95 11.96
CA GLU A 166 4.64 -24.75 12.73
C GLU A 166 6.17 -24.70 12.90
N THR A 167 6.80 -25.86 13.09
CA THR A 167 8.27 -25.98 13.19
C THR A 167 8.91 -25.61 11.87
N VAL A 168 8.45 -26.21 10.75
CA VAL A 168 8.98 -25.92 9.42
C VAL A 168 8.74 -24.45 9.04
N LEU A 169 7.56 -23.90 9.33
CA LEU A 169 7.28 -22.50 9.09
C LEU A 169 8.25 -21.60 9.85
N ALA A 170 8.45 -21.80 11.15
CA ALA A 170 9.35 -20.99 11.96
C ALA A 170 10.79 -21.04 11.45
N GLU A 171 11.31 -22.25 11.17
CA GLU A 171 12.68 -22.45 10.65
C GLU A 171 12.89 -21.78 9.28
N LYS A 172 11.97 -21.98 8.34
CA LYS A 172 12.11 -21.44 6.98
C LYS A 172 11.83 -19.94 6.93
N TRP A 173 10.94 -19.45 7.80
CA TRP A 173 10.64 -18.02 7.90
C TRP A 173 11.84 -17.18 8.33
N LEU A 174 12.67 -17.68 9.26
CA LEU A 174 13.92 -17.03 9.69
C LEU A 174 14.92 -16.82 8.55
N GLN A 175 14.85 -17.64 7.50
CA GLN A 175 15.74 -17.59 6.34
C GLN A 175 15.20 -16.68 5.22
N MET A 176 13.94 -16.20 5.33
CA MET A 176 13.33 -15.34 4.30
C MET A 176 14.04 -13.99 4.20
N PRO A 177 14.31 -13.50 2.97
CA PRO A 177 14.85 -12.16 2.79
C PRO A 177 13.80 -11.10 3.18
N ARG A 178 14.26 -9.97 3.75
CA ARG A 178 13.41 -8.83 4.07
C ARG A 178 13.27 -7.91 2.86
N ILE A 179 12.39 -8.25 1.93
CA ILE A 179 12.20 -7.54 0.68
C ILE A 179 10.71 -7.31 0.41
N SER A 180 10.35 -6.15 -0.16
CA SER A 180 8.97 -5.91 -0.59
C SER A 180 8.63 -6.73 -1.83
N ILE A 181 7.33 -6.95 -2.06
CA ILE A 181 6.84 -7.64 -3.27
C ILE A 181 7.18 -6.85 -4.53
N ASP A 182 7.24 -5.52 -4.42
CA ASP A 182 7.57 -4.61 -5.50
C ASP A 182 8.98 -4.91 -6.02
N TYR A 183 9.98 -4.87 -5.15
CA TYR A 183 11.38 -5.17 -5.51
C TYR A 183 11.62 -6.66 -5.79
N ALA A 184 10.96 -7.56 -5.04
CA ALA A 184 11.18 -8.99 -5.20
C ALA A 184 10.67 -9.53 -6.54
N VAL A 185 9.55 -8.99 -7.01
CA VAL A 185 8.81 -9.58 -8.12
C VAL A 185 8.30 -8.54 -9.11
N MET A 186 7.64 -7.46 -8.66
CA MET A 186 6.83 -6.64 -9.56
C MET A 186 7.66 -5.82 -10.54
N GLU A 187 8.81 -5.29 -10.11
CA GLU A 187 9.73 -4.55 -11.02
C GLU A 187 10.23 -5.38 -12.20
N GLY A 188 10.49 -6.68 -11.95
CA GLY A 188 10.97 -7.59 -12.99
C GLY A 188 9.88 -8.48 -13.60
N ALA A 189 8.61 -8.32 -13.22
CA ALA A 189 7.54 -9.20 -13.68
C ALA A 189 7.29 -9.07 -15.18
N GLN A 190 7.23 -10.20 -15.86
CA GLN A 190 6.90 -10.24 -17.28
C GLN A 190 5.38 -10.22 -17.49
N GLY A 191 4.92 -9.55 -18.56
CA GLY A 191 3.50 -9.53 -18.89
C GLY A 191 2.63 -8.86 -17.82
N MET A 192 3.13 -7.84 -17.13
CA MET A 192 2.36 -7.06 -16.19
C MET A 192 1.46 -6.07 -16.94
N ALA A 193 0.24 -5.91 -16.45
CA ALA A 193 -0.72 -4.93 -16.93
C ALA A 193 -1.04 -3.90 -15.85
N VAL A 194 -1.29 -2.66 -16.26
CA VAL A 194 -1.77 -1.60 -15.37
C VAL A 194 -3.14 -1.13 -15.83
N ILE A 195 -4.06 -0.99 -14.87
CA ILE A 195 -5.36 -0.36 -15.11
C ILE A 195 -5.37 0.99 -14.37
N PRO A 196 -5.26 2.12 -15.09
CA PRO A 196 -5.44 3.43 -14.48
C PRO A 196 -6.85 3.59 -13.94
N VAL A 197 -6.98 4.07 -12.70
CA VAL A 197 -8.26 4.30 -12.05
C VAL A 197 -8.18 5.47 -11.09
N ASP A 198 -9.18 6.33 -11.15
CA ASP A 198 -9.44 7.32 -10.10
C ASP A 198 -10.55 6.77 -9.21
N MET A 199 -10.25 6.63 -7.92
CA MET A 199 -11.16 6.10 -6.90
C MET A 199 -10.99 6.83 -5.57
N GLY A 200 -10.38 8.04 -5.60
CA GLY A 200 -10.06 8.79 -4.38
C GLY A 200 -9.12 8.03 -3.47
N TRP A 201 -8.05 7.50 -4.06
CA TRP A 201 -7.02 6.74 -3.34
C TRP A 201 -6.03 7.66 -2.66
N SER A 202 -5.67 7.31 -1.42
CA SER A 202 -4.54 7.87 -0.67
C SER A 202 -3.88 6.77 0.15
N ASP A 203 -2.56 6.80 0.25
CA ASP A 203 -1.79 5.89 1.13
C ASP A 203 -1.82 6.32 2.60
N ILE A 204 -2.31 7.56 2.88
CA ILE A 204 -2.27 8.20 4.21
C ILE A 204 -0.86 8.12 4.82
N GLY A 205 0.15 8.43 4.02
CA GLY A 205 1.56 8.35 4.42
C GLY A 205 2.05 9.56 5.23
N SER A 206 1.25 10.60 5.37
CA SER A 206 1.59 11.83 6.10
C SER A 206 0.35 12.46 6.75
N TRP A 207 0.55 13.40 7.68
CA TRP A 207 -0.53 14.17 8.28
C TRP A 207 -1.24 15.07 7.25
N GLN A 208 -0.53 15.52 6.21
CA GLN A 208 -1.12 16.23 5.09
C GLN A 208 -2.12 15.34 4.34
N THR A 209 -1.73 14.12 3.99
CA THR A 209 -2.63 13.19 3.28
C THR A 209 -3.78 12.71 4.16
N LEU A 210 -3.58 12.61 5.48
CA LEU A 210 -4.68 12.36 6.42
C LEU A 210 -5.67 13.54 6.42
N TYR A 211 -5.19 14.77 6.48
CA TYR A 211 -6.04 15.96 6.40
C TYR A 211 -6.90 15.94 5.14
N GLU A 212 -6.32 15.63 3.97
CA GLU A 212 -7.02 15.63 2.67
C GLU A 212 -8.17 14.63 2.57
N VAL A 213 -8.15 13.56 3.36
CA VAL A 213 -9.19 12.51 3.32
C VAL A 213 -10.23 12.61 4.43
N LEU A 214 -10.05 13.53 5.38
CA LEU A 214 -11.01 13.77 6.46
C LEU A 214 -12.11 14.76 6.01
N ASP A 215 -13.24 14.73 6.69
CA ASP A 215 -14.26 15.75 6.56
C ASP A 215 -13.77 17.07 7.17
N HIS A 216 -14.09 18.19 6.52
CA HIS A 216 -13.70 19.54 6.95
C HIS A 216 -14.92 20.36 7.38
N ASP A 217 -14.71 21.23 8.35
CA ASP A 217 -15.70 22.28 8.67
C ASP A 217 -15.70 23.42 7.62
N ALA A 218 -16.50 24.46 7.87
CA ALA A 218 -16.65 25.59 6.94
C ALA A 218 -15.36 26.41 6.74
N ASP A 219 -14.44 26.37 7.72
CA ASP A 219 -13.14 27.06 7.72
C ASP A 219 -12.00 26.13 7.28
N GLY A 220 -12.35 24.90 6.83
CA GLY A 220 -11.38 23.92 6.35
C GLY A 220 -10.64 23.20 7.47
N ASN A 221 -11.09 23.24 8.72
CA ASN A 221 -10.47 22.47 9.79
C ASN A 221 -10.96 21.03 9.79
N ALA A 222 -10.07 20.11 10.15
CA ALA A 222 -10.38 18.70 10.30
C ALA A 222 -9.97 18.22 11.69
N ALA A 223 -10.76 17.31 12.29
CA ALA A 223 -10.45 16.76 13.58
C ALA A 223 -10.68 15.25 13.62
N ARG A 224 -9.84 14.55 14.39
CA ARG A 224 -9.99 13.14 14.72
C ARG A 224 -9.52 12.87 16.14
N GLY A 225 -10.22 11.98 16.85
CA GLY A 225 -9.98 11.59 18.23
C GLY A 225 -11.29 11.22 18.94
N ALA A 226 -11.24 10.83 20.19
CA ALA A 226 -12.39 10.28 20.93
C ALA A 226 -13.41 11.37 21.37
N GLY A 227 -14.08 11.99 20.39
CA GLY A 227 -15.38 12.64 20.62
C GLY A 227 -15.40 13.91 21.46
N ARG A 228 -14.34 14.71 21.46
CA ARG A 228 -14.35 16.01 22.14
C ARG A 228 -14.45 17.14 21.12
N ASP A 229 -15.40 18.06 21.37
CA ASP A 229 -15.54 19.29 20.59
C ASP A 229 -14.32 20.18 20.82
N HIS A 230 -13.48 20.36 19.79
CA HIS A 230 -12.43 21.35 19.80
C HIS A 230 -13.02 22.76 19.71
N ILE A 231 -12.28 23.78 20.15
CA ILE A 231 -12.70 25.18 20.09
C ILE A 231 -11.77 25.90 19.12
N TYR A 232 -12.36 26.43 18.04
CA TYR A 232 -11.67 27.20 17.02
C TYR A 232 -12.05 28.67 17.14
N MET A 233 -11.07 29.56 17.20
CA MET A 233 -11.26 31.02 17.11
C MET A 233 -10.24 31.55 16.10
N ASP A 234 -10.74 32.17 15.02
CA ASP A 234 -9.89 32.65 13.93
C ASP A 234 -8.89 31.58 13.44
N THR A 235 -9.37 30.33 13.29
CA THR A 235 -8.56 29.16 12.94
C THR A 235 -9.05 28.56 11.64
N SER A 236 -8.13 28.30 10.69
CA SER A 236 -8.47 27.72 9.40
C SER A 236 -7.44 26.68 8.93
N GLY A 237 -7.89 25.73 8.08
CA GLY A 237 -7.02 24.74 7.43
C GLY A 237 -6.22 23.83 8.38
N THR A 238 -6.63 23.70 9.64
CA THR A 238 -5.89 23.04 10.69
C THR A 238 -6.38 21.62 10.95
N LEU A 239 -5.46 20.65 11.03
CA LEU A 239 -5.74 19.29 11.47
C LEU A 239 -5.46 19.15 12.97
N ILE A 240 -6.44 18.64 13.71
CA ILE A 240 -6.27 18.24 15.11
C ILE A 240 -6.52 16.73 15.23
N TYR A 241 -5.52 16.01 15.72
CA TYR A 241 -5.60 14.60 16.09
C TYR A 241 -5.30 14.47 17.57
N SER A 242 -6.34 14.46 18.42
CA SER A 242 -6.20 14.46 19.86
C SER A 242 -7.45 13.90 20.55
N ASP A 243 -7.24 13.15 21.63
CA ASP A 243 -8.31 12.72 22.51
C ASP A 243 -8.64 13.78 23.58
N GLN A 244 -7.82 14.82 23.73
CA GLN A 244 -8.09 15.96 24.57
C GLN A 244 -8.78 17.07 23.80
N ARG A 245 -9.50 17.94 24.53
CA ARG A 245 -10.05 19.17 23.94
C ARG A 245 -8.91 20.15 23.67
N VAL A 246 -8.74 20.51 22.40
CA VAL A 246 -7.77 21.50 21.95
C VAL A 246 -8.50 22.82 21.69
N VAL A 247 -7.89 23.92 22.07
CA VAL A 247 -8.34 25.28 21.74
C VAL A 247 -7.28 25.93 20.86
N THR A 248 -7.69 26.46 19.72
CA THR A 248 -6.82 27.18 18.79
C THR A 248 -7.32 28.59 18.58
N ILE A 249 -6.43 29.58 18.51
CA ILE A 249 -6.77 31.00 18.35
C ILE A 249 -5.78 31.64 17.37
N GLY A 250 -6.30 32.21 16.27
CA GLY A 250 -5.51 32.98 15.31
C GLY A 250 -4.43 32.18 14.61
N VAL A 251 -4.70 30.91 14.26
CA VAL A 251 -3.73 30.01 13.59
C VAL A 251 -4.32 29.46 12.29
N GLU A 252 -3.42 29.16 11.34
CA GLU A 252 -3.78 28.60 10.05
C GLU A 252 -2.80 27.52 9.60
N ASP A 253 -3.30 26.55 8.82
CA ASP A 253 -2.52 25.51 8.18
C ASP A 253 -1.61 24.72 9.12
N LEU A 254 -2.09 24.37 10.32
CA LEU A 254 -1.35 23.58 11.29
C LEU A 254 -1.76 22.11 11.29
N VAL A 255 -0.85 21.29 11.75
CA VAL A 255 -1.06 19.92 12.23
C VAL A 255 -0.75 19.91 13.72
N ILE A 256 -1.73 19.49 14.52
CA ILE A 256 -1.64 19.34 15.97
C ILE A 256 -1.98 17.89 16.29
N VAL A 257 -1.00 17.13 16.76
CA VAL A 257 -1.14 15.70 17.04
C VAL A 257 -0.68 15.41 18.45
N GLU A 258 -1.56 14.83 19.23
CA GLU A 258 -1.25 14.34 20.56
C GLU A 258 -1.16 12.81 20.55
N THR A 259 -0.10 12.30 21.11
CA THR A 259 0.10 10.88 21.41
C THR A 259 0.53 10.73 22.87
N ASP A 260 0.64 9.51 23.37
CA ASP A 260 1.12 9.26 24.73
C ASP A 260 2.54 9.82 24.93
N GLY A 261 2.63 10.99 25.60
CA GLY A 261 3.89 11.63 25.97
C GLY A 261 4.45 12.66 25.00
N VAL A 262 3.85 12.84 23.80
CA VAL A 262 4.32 13.82 22.81
C VAL A 262 3.17 14.65 22.24
N LEU A 263 3.38 15.96 22.16
CA LEU A 263 2.56 16.89 21.39
C LEU A 263 3.35 17.40 20.18
N LEU A 264 2.95 16.98 18.98
CA LEU A 264 3.47 17.53 17.73
C LEU A 264 2.65 18.74 17.32
N VAL A 265 3.32 19.86 17.04
CA VAL A 265 2.74 21.01 16.36
C VAL A 265 3.65 21.41 15.21
N CYS A 266 3.14 21.40 14.01
CA CYS A 266 3.91 21.84 12.84
C CYS A 266 2.99 22.47 11.79
N ARG A 267 3.58 23.17 10.83
CA ARG A 267 2.85 23.59 9.64
C ARG A 267 2.48 22.34 8.81
N ARG A 268 1.31 22.35 8.21
CA ARG A 268 0.79 21.22 7.43
C ARG A 268 1.69 20.87 6.23
N ASP A 269 2.25 21.88 5.54
CA ASP A 269 3.19 21.72 4.43
C ASP A 269 4.58 21.18 4.87
N ARG A 270 4.82 21.09 6.19
CA ARG A 270 6.05 20.57 6.80
C ARG A 270 5.84 19.22 7.50
N SER A 271 4.67 18.60 7.34
CA SER A 271 4.33 17.37 8.07
C SER A 271 5.22 16.17 7.74
N GLU A 272 5.87 16.14 6.58
CA GLU A 272 6.84 15.10 6.24
C GLU A 272 8.16 15.20 7.02
N ASP A 273 8.49 16.38 7.58
CA ASP A 273 9.70 16.59 8.38
C ASP A 273 9.65 15.83 9.73
N VAL A 274 8.49 15.32 10.14
CA VAL A 274 8.33 14.45 11.30
C VAL A 274 9.28 13.25 11.25
N ARG A 275 9.57 12.74 10.06
CA ARG A 275 10.53 11.64 9.86
C ARG A 275 11.92 11.98 10.39
N ALA A 276 12.39 13.25 10.20
CA ALA A 276 13.67 13.70 10.72
C ALA A 276 13.66 13.81 12.25
N VAL A 277 12.51 14.16 12.86
CA VAL A 277 12.35 14.17 14.32
C VAL A 277 12.45 12.76 14.88
N VAL A 278 11.76 11.79 14.26
CA VAL A 278 11.83 10.36 14.64
C VAL A 278 13.28 9.85 14.62
N GLU A 279 14.05 10.17 13.57
CA GLU A 279 15.46 9.75 13.49
C GLU A 279 16.33 10.41 14.59
N ARG A 280 16.04 11.66 14.96
CA ARG A 280 16.73 12.32 16.08
C ARG A 280 16.41 11.67 17.42
N LEU A 281 15.14 11.29 17.67
CA LEU A 281 14.75 10.59 18.90
C LEU A 281 15.43 9.21 18.98
N LYS A 282 15.46 8.46 17.89
CA LYS A 282 16.20 7.20 17.81
C LYS A 282 17.68 7.36 18.13
N ALA A 283 18.32 8.38 17.54
CA ALA A 283 19.74 8.66 17.77
C ALA A 283 20.03 9.09 19.22
N ALA A 284 19.05 9.71 19.89
CA ALA A 284 19.13 10.11 21.30
C ALA A 284 18.80 8.94 22.27
N GLY A 285 18.31 7.81 21.76
CA GLY A 285 17.88 6.66 22.58
C GLY A 285 16.51 6.84 23.24
N GLU A 286 15.75 7.86 22.84
CA GLU A 286 14.40 8.18 23.36
C GLU A 286 13.33 7.34 22.65
N THR A 287 13.44 6.02 22.76
CA THR A 287 12.57 5.08 22.04
C THR A 287 11.15 5.00 22.60
N ASP A 288 10.95 5.46 23.83
CA ASP A 288 9.64 5.48 24.51
C ASP A 288 8.69 6.55 23.92
N LEU A 289 9.23 7.45 23.08
CA LEU A 289 8.48 8.50 22.39
C LEU A 289 8.18 8.19 20.92
N LEU A 290 8.45 6.95 20.46
CA LEU A 290 8.35 6.53 19.06
C LEU A 290 7.13 5.63 18.78
#